data_cefbb888228113f764f020f4cf54d886
#
_entry.id   cefbb888228113f764f020f4cf54d886
#
_cell.length_a   1.000
_cell.length_b   1.000
_cell.length_c   1.000
_cell.angle_alpha   90.00
_cell.angle_beta   90.00
_cell.angle_gamma   90.00
#
_symmetry.space_group_name_H-M   'P 1'
#
loop_
_entity.id
_entity.type
_entity.pdbx_description
1 polymer ?
#
loop_
_entity_poly.entity_id
_entity_poly.type
_entity_poly.pdbx_seq_one_letter_code
_entity_poly.pdbx_strand_id
1 'polypeptide(L)'
;GRGFYTEADFQALSKWMCRQFKLVDATIDRVYFSPFHPTAGLGKYLKDDFSRKPKPGMILEAELDFDIDLKSSVLIGDKISDIKAGLAAGISKNILLAPEGSQNDSTLKFFQAASLAEASCFLAL
;
A
#
# COMPACT_ATOMS: atom_id res chain seq x y z
N GLY A 1 6.54 -13.80 -5.61
CA GLY A 1 5.93 -15.08 -5.28
C GLY A 1 5.33 -15.82 -6.47
N ARG A 2 4.93 -15.12 -7.55
CA ARG A 2 4.38 -15.75 -8.79
C ARG A 2 5.46 -16.09 -9.83
N GLY A 3 6.74 -15.88 -9.52
CA GLY A 3 7.85 -16.26 -10.39
C GLY A 3 8.23 -15.26 -11.48
N PHE A 4 7.65 -14.05 -11.50
CA PHE A 4 7.97 -13.04 -12.51
C PHE A 4 9.33 -12.39 -12.30
N TYR A 5 9.76 -12.26 -11.04
CA TYR A 5 11.05 -11.71 -10.62
C TYR A 5 11.39 -12.20 -9.20
N THR A 6 12.65 -12.08 -8.81
CA THR A 6 13.14 -12.54 -7.50
C THR A 6 12.98 -11.46 -6.42
N GLU A 7 13.14 -11.85 -5.15
CA GLU A 7 13.21 -10.88 -4.05
C GLU A 7 14.40 -9.94 -4.20
N ALA A 8 15.53 -10.42 -4.74
CA ALA A 8 16.71 -9.60 -5.02
C ALA A 8 16.40 -8.51 -6.07
N ASP A 9 15.67 -8.86 -7.15
CA ASP A 9 15.21 -7.89 -8.16
C ASP A 9 14.31 -6.84 -7.55
N PHE A 10 13.38 -7.25 -6.67
CA PHE A 10 12.50 -6.34 -5.95
C PHE A 10 13.29 -5.37 -5.06
N GLN A 11 14.28 -5.87 -4.31
CA GLN A 11 15.12 -5.04 -3.45
C GLN A 11 15.96 -4.04 -4.25
N ALA A 12 16.51 -4.45 -5.39
CA ALA A 12 17.27 -3.57 -6.27
C ALA A 12 16.39 -2.44 -6.82
N LEU A 13 15.17 -2.76 -7.27
CA LEU A 13 14.19 -1.79 -7.74
C LEU A 13 13.76 -0.83 -6.62
N SER A 14 13.50 -1.35 -5.42
CA SER A 14 13.12 -0.54 -4.27
C SER A 14 14.21 0.45 -3.86
N LYS A 15 15.48 0.03 -3.86
CA LYS A 15 16.62 0.91 -3.60
C LYS A 15 16.75 2.01 -4.66
N TRP A 16 16.57 1.66 -5.94
CA TRP A 16 16.56 2.64 -7.02
C TRP A 16 15.44 3.66 -6.84
N MET A 17 14.22 3.21 -6.57
CA MET A 17 13.06 4.07 -6.32
C MET A 17 13.32 5.05 -5.15
N CYS A 18 13.79 4.56 -4.01
CA CYS A 18 14.10 5.41 -2.87
C CYS A 18 15.14 6.48 -3.21
N ARG A 19 16.16 6.15 -4.03
CA ARG A 19 17.14 7.13 -4.51
C ARG A 19 16.50 8.19 -5.39
N GLN A 20 15.57 7.82 -6.30
CA GLN A 20 14.88 8.79 -7.16
C GLN A 20 14.05 9.77 -6.34
N PHE A 21 13.32 9.30 -5.34
CA PHE A 21 12.55 10.18 -4.44
C PHE A 21 13.48 11.13 -3.66
N LYS A 22 14.62 10.65 -3.19
CA LYS A 22 15.59 11.48 -2.46
C LYS A 22 16.16 12.63 -3.31
N LEU A 23 16.29 12.46 -4.63
CA LEU A 23 16.75 13.51 -5.54
C LEU A 23 15.79 14.72 -5.63
N VAL A 24 14.55 14.56 -5.22
CA VAL A 24 13.51 15.61 -5.18
C VAL A 24 13.09 15.93 -3.74
N ASP A 25 13.99 15.72 -2.78
CA ASP A 25 13.79 15.98 -1.35
C ASP A 25 12.60 15.22 -0.72
N ALA A 26 12.25 14.08 -1.31
CA ALA A 26 11.25 13.18 -0.75
C ALA A 26 11.92 11.95 -0.15
N THR A 27 11.63 11.65 1.13
CA THR A 27 12.19 10.50 1.83
C THR A 27 11.18 9.38 1.92
N ILE A 28 11.57 8.17 1.48
CA ILE A 28 10.85 6.93 1.75
C ILE A 28 11.57 6.25 2.91
N ASP A 29 10.91 6.12 4.05
CA ASP A 29 11.49 5.56 5.27
C ASP A 29 11.67 4.06 5.17
N ARG A 30 10.69 3.35 4.61
CA ARG A 30 10.77 1.91 4.38
C ARG A 30 9.83 1.44 3.26
N VAL A 31 10.20 0.36 2.61
CA VAL A 31 9.38 -0.36 1.63
C VAL A 31 9.00 -1.72 2.22
N TYR A 32 7.71 -1.98 2.34
CA TYR A 32 7.15 -3.28 2.74
C TYR A 32 6.60 -3.99 1.52
N PHE A 33 6.70 -5.31 1.50
CA PHE A 33 6.15 -6.12 0.43
C PHE A 33 5.67 -7.47 0.95
N SER A 34 4.74 -8.09 0.23
CA SER A 34 4.31 -9.45 0.49
C SER A 34 4.62 -10.31 -0.74
N PRO A 35 5.54 -11.28 -0.64
CA PRO A 35 5.84 -12.19 -1.73
C PRO A 35 4.80 -13.29 -1.89
N PHE A 36 3.88 -13.42 -0.94
CA PHE A 36 2.90 -14.50 -0.87
C PHE A 36 1.69 -14.27 -1.77
N HIS A 37 1.13 -15.36 -2.28
CA HIS A 37 -0.12 -15.36 -3.03
C HIS A 37 -0.92 -16.62 -2.73
N PRO A 38 -2.22 -16.53 -2.38
CA PRO A 38 -2.99 -17.67 -1.89
C PRO A 38 -3.23 -18.75 -2.95
N THR A 39 -3.26 -18.39 -4.23
CA THR A 39 -3.61 -19.31 -5.32
C THR A 39 -2.56 -19.37 -6.44
N ALA A 40 -1.76 -18.33 -6.63
CA ALA A 40 -0.79 -18.22 -7.74
C ALA A 40 0.66 -18.12 -7.27
N GLY A 41 0.94 -18.35 -5.99
CA GLY A 41 2.30 -18.43 -5.46
C GLY A 41 2.99 -19.73 -5.88
N LEU A 42 4.32 -19.66 -6.04
CA LEU A 42 5.14 -20.83 -6.35
C LEU A 42 5.87 -21.30 -5.09
N GLY A 43 5.83 -22.62 -4.85
CA GLY A 43 6.53 -23.24 -3.72
C GLY A 43 6.19 -22.59 -2.38
N LYS A 44 7.18 -22.12 -1.63
CA LYS A 44 7.01 -21.47 -0.32
C LYS A 44 6.16 -20.18 -0.35
N TYR A 45 5.95 -19.60 -1.53
CA TYR A 45 5.15 -18.38 -1.70
C TYR A 45 3.66 -18.64 -1.94
N LEU A 46 3.26 -19.90 -2.10
CA LEU A 46 1.84 -20.30 -2.15
C LEU A 46 1.29 -20.34 -0.73
N LYS A 47 0.83 -19.19 -0.26
CA LYS A 47 0.36 -19.02 1.11
C LYS A 47 -0.61 -17.86 1.21
N ASP A 48 -1.70 -18.02 1.94
CA ASP A 48 -2.57 -16.93 2.38
C ASP A 48 -1.96 -16.27 3.64
N ASP A 49 -1.08 -15.32 3.43
CA ASP A 49 -0.31 -14.67 4.47
C ASP A 49 -0.97 -13.39 4.98
N PHE A 50 -0.76 -13.08 6.27
CA PHE A 50 -1.30 -11.88 6.91
C PHE A 50 -0.72 -10.58 6.33
N SER A 51 0.49 -10.61 5.75
CA SER A 51 1.10 -9.48 5.04
C SER A 51 0.43 -9.18 3.69
N ARG A 52 -0.37 -10.11 3.14
CA ARG A 52 -1.01 -9.94 1.83
C ARG A 52 -2.30 -9.13 1.92
N LYS A 53 -2.38 -8.02 1.18
CA LYS A 53 -3.61 -7.24 1.03
C LYS A 53 -4.75 -8.10 0.48
N PRO A 54 -5.97 -7.97 0.97
CA PRO A 54 -6.54 -6.90 1.79
C PRO A 54 -6.28 -7.00 3.31
N LYS A 55 -5.46 -7.94 3.79
CA LYS A 55 -5.10 -8.04 5.20
C LYS A 55 -4.14 -6.90 5.59
N PRO A 56 -4.19 -6.40 6.83
CA PRO A 56 -3.46 -5.20 7.25
C PRO A 56 -2.01 -5.46 7.70
N GLY A 57 -1.49 -6.68 7.56
CA GLY A 57 -0.23 -7.10 8.19
C GLY A 57 0.96 -6.18 7.94
N MET A 58 1.18 -5.73 6.69
CA MET A 58 2.29 -4.81 6.39
C MET A 58 2.12 -3.43 7.03
N ILE A 59 0.88 -2.95 7.18
CA ILE A 59 0.59 -1.66 7.81
C ILE A 59 0.85 -1.75 9.31
N LEU A 60 0.41 -2.83 9.95
CA LEU A 60 0.63 -3.06 11.38
C LEU A 60 2.12 -3.30 11.69
N GLU A 61 2.86 -3.93 10.77
CA GLU A 61 4.32 -4.04 10.89
C GLU A 61 4.99 -2.66 10.86
N ALA A 62 4.57 -1.79 9.93
CA ALA A 62 5.06 -0.41 9.86
C ALA A 62 4.71 0.40 11.12
N GLU A 63 3.50 0.23 11.66
CA GLU A 63 3.08 0.84 12.92
C GLU A 63 4.05 0.49 14.05
N LEU A 64 4.40 -0.79 14.20
CA LEU A 64 5.33 -1.25 15.23
C LEU A 64 6.76 -0.74 15.01
N ASP A 65 7.22 -0.72 13.75
CA ASP A 65 8.59 -0.32 13.43
C ASP A 65 8.85 1.17 13.64
N PHE A 66 7.85 2.01 13.47
CA PHE A 66 7.98 3.48 13.46
C PHE A 66 7.10 4.19 14.48
N ASP A 67 6.37 3.47 15.31
CA ASP A 67 5.40 4.03 16.29
C ASP A 67 4.40 4.98 15.62
N ILE A 68 3.79 4.51 14.53
CA ILE A 68 2.90 5.32 13.67
C ILE A 68 1.54 5.48 14.35
N ASP A 69 1.05 6.72 14.43
CA ASP A 69 -0.36 6.97 14.73
C ASP A 69 -1.23 6.71 13.49
N LEU A 70 -1.83 5.51 13.42
CA LEU A 70 -2.66 5.09 12.30
C LEU A 70 -3.91 5.98 12.11
N LYS A 71 -4.46 6.54 13.21
CA LYS A 71 -5.63 7.42 13.12
C LYS A 71 -5.34 8.74 12.43
N SER A 72 -4.12 9.25 12.61
CA SER A 72 -3.61 10.47 11.94
C SER A 72 -2.92 10.19 10.62
N SER A 73 -2.78 8.92 10.24
CA SER A 73 -2.12 8.49 9.00
C SER A 73 -3.07 8.54 7.80
N VAL A 74 -2.48 8.63 6.62
CA VAL A 74 -3.18 8.58 5.33
C VAL A 74 -2.66 7.40 4.53
N LEU A 75 -3.57 6.59 3.98
CA LEU A 75 -3.24 5.55 3.01
C LEU A 75 -3.67 6.01 1.62
N ILE A 76 -2.79 5.88 0.65
CA ILE A 76 -3.08 6.10 -0.78
C ILE A 76 -2.79 4.79 -1.52
N GLY A 77 -3.74 4.30 -2.27
CA GLY A 77 -3.62 3.06 -3.02
C GLY A 77 -4.40 3.07 -4.34
N ASP A 78 -4.02 2.21 -5.27
CA ASP A 78 -4.64 2.11 -6.59
C ASP A 78 -5.69 0.98 -6.70
N LYS A 79 -5.87 0.22 -5.62
CA LYS A 79 -6.80 -0.92 -5.58
C LYS A 79 -7.67 -0.91 -4.33
N ILE A 80 -8.87 -1.44 -4.47
CA ILE A 80 -9.78 -1.63 -3.33
C ILE A 80 -9.16 -2.50 -2.23
N SER A 81 -8.27 -3.43 -2.57
CA SER A 81 -7.54 -4.21 -1.57
C SER A 81 -6.61 -3.36 -0.68
N ASP A 82 -6.10 -2.23 -1.18
CA ASP A 82 -5.32 -1.28 -0.39
C ASP A 82 -6.21 -0.57 0.61
N ILE A 83 -7.37 -0.09 0.15
CA ILE A 83 -8.37 0.57 1.00
C ILE A 83 -8.85 -0.37 2.11
N LYS A 84 -9.18 -1.64 1.76
CA LYS A 84 -9.58 -2.65 2.75
C LYS A 84 -8.49 -2.89 3.80
N ALA A 85 -7.22 -2.96 3.39
CA ALA A 85 -6.10 -3.12 4.32
C ALA A 85 -5.94 -1.89 5.25
N GLY A 86 -6.07 -0.68 4.71
CA GLY A 86 -6.01 0.56 5.50
C GLY A 86 -7.13 0.65 6.53
N LEU A 87 -8.36 0.36 6.13
CA LEU A 87 -9.52 0.34 7.03
C LEU A 87 -9.36 -0.74 8.12
N ALA A 88 -8.91 -1.94 7.73
CA ALA A 88 -8.66 -3.03 8.68
C ALA A 88 -7.54 -2.73 9.67
N ALA A 89 -6.54 -1.92 9.29
CA ALA A 89 -5.48 -1.43 10.17
C ALA A 89 -5.94 -0.30 11.10
N GLY A 90 -7.07 0.36 10.82
CA GLY A 90 -7.57 1.49 11.60
C GLY A 90 -7.17 2.86 11.06
N ILE A 91 -6.69 2.95 9.81
CA ILE A 91 -6.42 4.21 9.15
C ILE A 91 -7.74 4.90 8.80
N SER A 92 -7.91 6.13 9.30
CA SER A 92 -9.17 6.88 9.10
C SER A 92 -9.28 7.49 7.71
N LYS A 93 -8.16 7.92 7.12
CA LYS A 93 -8.14 8.59 5.82
C LYS A 93 -7.52 7.67 4.76
N ASN A 94 -8.37 7.08 3.93
CA ASN A 94 -7.95 6.21 2.82
C ASN A 94 -8.34 6.88 1.50
N ILE A 95 -7.43 6.93 0.54
CA ILE A 95 -7.60 7.56 -0.78
C ILE A 95 -7.36 6.52 -1.86
N LEU A 96 -8.36 6.26 -2.68
CA LEU A 96 -8.25 5.40 -3.86
C LEU A 96 -7.84 6.25 -5.07
N LEU A 97 -6.73 5.89 -5.68
CA LEU A 97 -6.34 6.45 -6.97
C LEU A 97 -7.03 5.66 -8.09
N ALA A 98 -8.07 6.25 -8.67
CA ALA A 98 -8.83 5.62 -9.75
C ALA A 98 -9.44 6.69 -10.65
N PRO A 99 -9.57 6.45 -11.98
CA PRO A 99 -10.27 7.34 -12.88
C PRO A 99 -11.69 7.63 -12.41
N GLU A 100 -12.22 8.80 -12.76
CA GLU A 100 -13.63 9.11 -12.52
C GLU A 100 -14.55 8.06 -13.15
N GLY A 101 -15.61 7.67 -12.43
CA GLY A 101 -16.56 6.66 -12.89
C GLY A 101 -16.13 5.22 -12.72
N SER A 102 -14.97 4.96 -12.08
CA SER A 102 -14.56 3.60 -11.70
C SER A 102 -15.57 2.99 -10.72
N GLN A 103 -15.76 1.66 -10.78
CA GLN A 103 -16.65 0.96 -9.86
C GLN A 103 -16.20 1.13 -8.41
N ASN A 104 -17.04 1.74 -7.60
CA ASN A 104 -16.81 1.96 -6.19
C ASN A 104 -17.60 0.92 -5.37
N ASP A 105 -16.94 0.34 -4.38
CA ASP A 105 -17.62 -0.41 -3.33
C ASP A 105 -18.26 0.60 -2.38
N SER A 106 -19.54 0.88 -2.57
CA SER A 106 -20.32 1.87 -1.78
C SER A 106 -20.42 1.51 -0.29
N THR A 107 -20.00 0.33 0.11
CA THR A 107 -19.99 -0.10 1.51
C THR A 107 -18.75 0.39 2.27
N LEU A 108 -17.69 0.83 1.56
CA LEU A 108 -16.45 1.28 2.15
C LEU A 108 -16.39 2.82 2.20
N LYS A 109 -15.81 3.34 3.27
CA LYS A 109 -15.54 4.79 3.41
C LYS A 109 -14.14 5.12 2.94
N PHE A 110 -14.02 5.85 1.84
CA PHE A 110 -12.74 6.35 1.31
C PHE A 110 -12.96 7.58 0.43
N PHE A 111 -11.88 8.32 0.19
CA PHE A 111 -11.84 9.38 -0.82
C PHE A 111 -11.37 8.80 -2.15
N GLN A 112 -11.77 9.39 -3.25
CA GLN A 112 -11.28 9.03 -4.58
C GLN A 112 -10.57 10.23 -5.21
N ALA A 113 -9.46 9.97 -5.89
CA ALA A 113 -8.69 10.94 -6.63
C ALA A 113 -8.21 10.33 -7.95
N ALA A 114 -8.21 11.12 -9.02
CA ALA A 114 -7.72 10.67 -10.33
C ALA A 114 -6.18 10.68 -10.41
N SER A 115 -5.49 11.38 -9.51
CA SER A 115 -4.04 11.52 -9.48
C SER A 115 -3.50 11.75 -8.06
N LEU A 116 -2.19 11.58 -7.87
CA LEU A 116 -1.52 11.95 -6.62
C LEU A 116 -1.61 13.45 -6.34
N ALA A 117 -1.57 14.29 -7.39
CA ALA A 117 -1.75 15.74 -7.25
C ALA A 117 -3.13 16.07 -6.68
N GLU A 118 -4.20 15.43 -7.16
CA GLU A 118 -5.55 15.59 -6.62
C GLU A 118 -5.65 15.02 -5.20
N ALA A 119 -5.04 13.84 -4.95
CA ALA A 119 -5.02 13.24 -3.63
C ALA A 119 -4.43 14.18 -2.57
N SER A 120 -3.47 15.04 -2.93
CA SER A 120 -2.86 16.00 -2.02
C SER A 120 -3.87 17.01 -1.42
N CYS A 121 -4.97 17.30 -2.15
CA CYS A 121 -6.03 18.18 -1.66
C CYS A 121 -6.74 17.61 -0.41
N PHE A 122 -6.73 16.28 -0.27
CA PHE A 122 -7.35 15.61 0.89
C PHE A 122 -6.42 15.55 2.11
N LEU A 123 -5.13 15.85 1.97
CA LEU A 123 -4.17 15.77 3.08
C LEU A 123 -4.41 16.87 4.13
N ALA A 124 -4.94 18.01 3.70
CA ALA A 124 -5.22 19.16 4.57
C ALA A 124 -6.59 19.10 5.27
N LEU A 125 -7.40 18.09 4.98
CA LEU A 125 -8.74 17.97 5.54
C LEU A 125 -8.76 17.37 6.95
#